data_61ca92a994c158dab72c2e8f2b35b6f9
#
_entry.id   61ca92a994c158dab72c2e8f2b35b6f9
#
_cell.length_a   1.000
_cell.length_b   1.000
_cell.length_c   1.000
_cell.angle_alpha   90.00
_cell.angle_beta   90.00
_cell.angle_gamma   90.00
#
_symmetry.space_group_name_H-M   'P 1'
#
loop_
_entity.id
_entity.type
_entity.pdbx_description
1 polymer ?
#
loop_
_entity_poly.entity_id
_entity_poly.type
_entity_poly.pdbx_seq_one_letter_code
_entity_poly.pdbx_strand_id
1 'polypeptide(L)'
;PMNSSAASDVYKRQLFKRSDENLFFECPISIADAALGTSIEIPTIDGGKAKIKIPAGTQSGKQFRLRSKGMPYMRGGDYGDLYVQVNTEVPVSLNKEQKELLEKFREIENEKSNPSIKKFFQKAKSFWRN
;
A
#
# COMPACT_ATOMS: atom_id res chain seq x y z
N PRO A 1 4.85 16.75 -31.89
CA PRO A 1 4.49 16.50 -30.67
C PRO A 1 5.22 15.46 -30.05
N MET A 2 5.57 15.79 -29.12
CA MET A 2 6.28 15.13 -28.59
C MET A 2 5.91 14.34 -27.80
N ASN A 3 5.90 13.63 -28.03
CA ASN A 3 6.11 12.70 -27.46
C ASN A 3 5.61 12.55 -26.15
N SER A 4 4.34 12.76 -25.89
CA SER A 4 3.67 12.30 -24.72
C SER A 4 3.84 10.79 -24.55
N SER A 5 4.01 10.04 -25.63
CA SER A 5 4.26 8.61 -25.53
C SER A 5 5.62 8.31 -24.90
N ALA A 6 6.66 9.04 -25.25
CA ALA A 6 7.98 8.84 -24.65
C ALA A 6 8.00 9.20 -23.16
N ALA A 7 7.36 10.32 -22.78
CA ALA A 7 7.23 10.71 -21.39
C ALA A 7 6.41 9.69 -20.62
N SER A 8 5.33 9.21 -21.21
CA SER A 8 4.48 8.17 -20.62
C SER A 8 5.25 6.88 -20.37
N ASP A 9 6.11 6.48 -21.30
CA ASP A 9 6.92 5.27 -21.14
C ASP A 9 7.93 5.40 -20.01
N VAL A 10 8.51 6.59 -19.82
CA VAL A 10 9.42 6.86 -18.70
C VAL A 10 8.67 6.71 -17.38
N TYR A 11 7.48 7.30 -17.26
CA TYR A 11 6.67 7.16 -16.07
C TYR A 11 6.29 5.70 -15.80
N LYS A 12 5.92 4.97 -16.82
CA LYS A 12 5.57 3.56 -16.68
C LYS A 12 6.75 2.75 -16.14
N ARG A 13 7.96 3.01 -16.63
CA ARG A 13 9.15 2.31 -16.16
C ARG A 13 9.50 2.65 -14.71
N GLN A 14 9.22 3.88 -14.28
CA GLN A 14 9.49 4.31 -12.93
C GLN A 14 8.49 3.73 -11.92
N LEU A 15 7.21 3.65 -12.30
CA LEU A 15 6.16 3.17 -11.43
C LEU A 15 6.05 1.65 -11.40
N PHE A 16 6.14 1.02 -12.56
CA PHE A 16 5.91 -0.41 -12.68
C PHE A 16 7.21 -1.17 -12.83
N LYS A 17 7.37 -2.19 -12.02
CA LYS A 17 8.42 -3.20 -12.21
C LYS A 17 7.80 -4.37 -12.93
N ARG A 18 8.52 -4.95 -13.86
CA ARG A 18 8.01 -6.03 -14.68
C ARG A 18 8.71 -7.34 -14.39
N SER A 19 7.94 -8.41 -14.27
CA SER A 19 8.44 -9.78 -14.24
C SER A 19 7.58 -10.62 -15.19
N ASP A 20 8.15 -10.96 -16.35
CA ASP A 20 7.41 -11.56 -17.46
C ASP A 20 6.21 -10.68 -17.85
N GLU A 21 4.99 -11.17 -17.76
CA GLU A 21 3.78 -10.41 -18.08
C GLU A 21 3.15 -9.77 -16.84
N ASN A 22 3.70 -10.03 -15.66
CA ASN A 22 3.20 -9.42 -14.43
C ASN A 22 3.86 -8.10 -14.15
N LEU A 23 3.10 -7.20 -13.55
CA LEU A 23 3.58 -5.88 -13.16
C LEU A 23 3.47 -5.74 -11.65
N PHE A 24 4.39 -4.95 -11.10
CA PHE A 24 4.45 -4.71 -9.66
C PHE A 24 4.68 -3.24 -9.42
N PHE A 25 3.99 -2.65 -8.47
CA PHE A 25 4.38 -1.34 -7.98
C PHE A 25 4.01 -1.15 -6.52
N GLU A 26 4.69 -0.20 -5.89
CA GLU A 26 4.45 0.14 -4.50
C GLU A 26 3.65 1.43 -4.44
N CYS A 27 2.64 1.46 -3.58
CA CYS A 27 1.77 2.61 -3.41
C CYS A 27 1.81 3.03 -1.94
N PRO A 28 2.31 4.24 -1.64
CA PRO A 28 2.26 4.72 -0.26
C PRO A 28 0.84 5.14 0.10
N ILE A 29 0.42 4.82 1.31
CA ILE A 29 -0.86 5.26 1.85
C ILE A 29 -0.65 5.82 3.25
N SER A 30 -1.56 6.67 3.70
CA SER A 30 -1.45 7.23 5.05
C SER A 30 -1.78 6.18 6.11
N ILE A 31 -1.27 6.39 7.33
CA ILE A 31 -1.61 5.49 8.43
C ILE A 31 -3.10 5.55 8.75
N ALA A 32 -3.72 6.70 8.59
CA ALA A 32 -5.16 6.85 8.82
C ALA A 32 -5.96 6.03 7.81
N ASP A 33 -5.60 6.08 6.53
CA ASP A 33 -6.26 5.30 5.49
C ASP A 33 -6.08 3.80 5.71
N ALA A 34 -4.90 3.39 6.13
CA ALA A 34 -4.64 1.98 6.41
C ALA A 34 -5.46 1.49 7.61
N ALA A 35 -5.57 2.31 8.65
CA ALA A 35 -6.29 1.94 9.86
C ALA A 35 -7.81 1.94 9.66
N LEU A 36 -8.32 2.96 8.98
CA LEU A 36 -9.77 3.14 8.80
C LEU A 36 -10.32 2.42 7.58
N GLY A 37 -9.47 2.12 6.62
CA GLY A 37 -9.90 1.62 5.32
C GLY A 37 -10.24 2.75 4.38
N THR A 38 -10.04 2.51 3.10
CA THR A 38 -10.32 3.51 2.08
C THR A 38 -10.41 2.81 0.73
N SER A 39 -10.70 3.58 -0.32
CA SER A 39 -10.56 3.12 -1.69
C SER A 39 -9.59 4.06 -2.38
N ILE A 40 -8.65 3.49 -3.13
CA ILE A 40 -7.68 4.28 -3.87
C ILE A 40 -7.80 3.97 -5.36
N GLU A 41 -7.47 4.95 -6.18
CA GLU A 41 -7.36 4.76 -7.62
C GLU A 41 -5.90 4.69 -7.98
N ILE A 42 -5.55 3.69 -8.76
CA ILE A 42 -4.18 3.48 -9.19
C ILE A 42 -4.10 3.51 -10.71
N PRO A 43 -2.96 3.92 -11.28
CA PRO A 43 -2.81 3.88 -12.72
C PRO A 43 -2.65 2.44 -13.21
N THR A 44 -3.14 2.18 -14.43
CA THR A 44 -2.91 0.92 -15.10
C THR A 44 -1.99 1.15 -16.30
N ILE A 45 -1.36 0.08 -16.78
CA ILE A 45 -0.34 0.20 -17.83
C ILE A 45 -0.93 0.72 -19.16
N ASP A 46 -2.21 0.52 -19.37
CA ASP A 46 -2.90 0.97 -20.57
C ASP A 46 -3.31 2.46 -20.52
N GLY A 47 -2.94 3.16 -19.45
CA GLY A 47 -3.28 4.57 -19.29
C GLY A 47 -4.58 4.82 -18.55
N GLY A 48 -5.28 3.76 -18.14
CA GLY A 48 -6.51 3.88 -17.38
C GLY A 48 -6.29 3.92 -15.89
N LYS A 49 -7.36 3.69 -15.15
CA LYS A 49 -7.36 3.67 -13.70
C LYS A 49 -8.05 2.41 -13.18
N ALA A 50 -7.58 1.88 -12.10
CA ALA A 50 -8.25 0.79 -11.38
C ALA A 50 -8.48 1.21 -9.94
N LYS A 51 -9.59 0.78 -9.37
CA LYS A 51 -9.94 1.11 -8.00
C LYS A 51 -9.64 -0.09 -7.11
N ILE A 52 -8.93 0.17 -6.02
CA ILE A 52 -8.63 -0.86 -5.02
C ILE A 52 -9.28 -0.48 -3.71
N LYS A 53 -9.98 -1.43 -3.11
CA LYS A 53 -10.53 -1.24 -1.78
C LYS A 53 -9.49 -1.70 -0.75
N ILE A 54 -9.10 -0.79 0.12
CA ILE A 54 -8.16 -1.06 1.20
C ILE A 54 -8.95 -1.32 2.48
N PRO A 55 -8.97 -2.55 2.99
CA PRO A 55 -9.72 -2.84 4.21
C PRO A 55 -9.16 -2.12 5.42
N ALA A 56 -10.01 -1.86 6.41
CA ALA A 56 -9.56 -1.30 7.68
C ALA A 56 -8.56 -2.24 8.34
N GLY A 57 -7.50 -1.68 8.91
CA GLY A 57 -6.45 -2.48 9.56
C GLY A 57 -5.42 -3.07 8.62
N THR A 58 -5.36 -2.60 7.39
CA THR A 58 -4.36 -3.07 6.42
C THR A 58 -2.96 -2.73 6.90
N GLN A 59 -2.11 -3.74 6.96
CA GLN A 59 -0.73 -3.57 7.41
C GLN A 59 0.18 -3.15 6.25
N SER A 60 1.27 -2.46 6.58
CA SER A 60 2.27 -2.07 5.59
C SER A 60 2.88 -3.32 4.95
N GLY A 61 3.05 -3.29 3.64
CA GLY A 61 3.57 -4.43 2.90
C GLY A 61 2.51 -5.35 2.32
N LYS A 62 1.23 -5.07 2.58
CA LYS A 62 0.13 -5.88 2.03
C LYS A 62 0.10 -5.75 0.52
N GLN A 63 0.00 -6.88 -0.18
CA GLN A 63 -0.13 -6.92 -1.63
C GLN A 63 -1.56 -7.17 -2.06
N PHE A 64 -1.98 -6.45 -3.10
CA PHE A 64 -3.27 -6.64 -3.75
C PHE A 64 -3.02 -7.07 -5.19
N ARG A 65 -3.75 -8.08 -5.63
CA ARG A 65 -3.63 -8.61 -6.98
C ARG A 65 -4.80 -8.13 -7.83
N LEU A 66 -4.49 -7.52 -8.96
CA LEU A 66 -5.49 -7.13 -9.95
C LEU A 66 -5.29 -8.02 -11.17
N ARG A 67 -6.23 -8.92 -11.37
CA ARG A 67 -6.16 -9.89 -12.46
C ARG A 67 -6.30 -9.21 -13.82
N SER A 68 -5.46 -9.63 -14.75
CA SER A 68 -5.49 -9.16 -16.14
C SER A 68 -5.19 -7.69 -16.31
N LYS A 69 -4.48 -7.08 -15.36
CA LYS A 69 -4.03 -5.68 -15.46
C LYS A 69 -2.52 -5.55 -15.65
N GLY A 70 -1.85 -6.65 -15.95
CA GLY A 70 -0.44 -6.66 -16.29
C GLY A 70 -0.20 -6.44 -17.79
N MET A 71 0.90 -6.95 -18.27
CA MET A 71 1.26 -6.87 -19.70
C MET A 71 0.56 -7.97 -20.50
N PRO A 72 0.32 -7.72 -21.78
CA PRO A 72 -0.28 -8.77 -22.62
C PRO A 72 0.72 -9.89 -22.87
N TYR A 73 0.19 -11.11 -22.96
CA TYR A 73 0.99 -12.25 -23.41
C TYR A 73 1.23 -12.13 -24.90
N MET A 74 2.37 -12.62 -25.35
CA MET A 74 2.72 -12.56 -26.76
C MET A 74 1.76 -13.39 -27.63
N ARG A 75 1.18 -14.41 -27.06
CA ARG A 75 0.21 -15.28 -27.75
C ARG A 75 -1.05 -15.42 -26.91
N GLY A 76 -2.20 -15.41 -27.57
CA GLY A 76 -3.45 -15.76 -26.91
C GLY A 76 -4.33 -14.64 -26.41
N GLY A 77 -3.89 -13.41 -26.44
CA GLY A 77 -4.74 -12.28 -26.07
C GLY A 77 -5.02 -12.11 -24.59
N ASP A 78 -4.38 -12.90 -23.74
CA ASP A 78 -4.52 -12.75 -22.30
C ASP A 78 -3.50 -11.75 -21.76
N TYR A 79 -3.70 -11.34 -20.52
CA TYR A 79 -2.83 -10.40 -19.81
C TYR A 79 -2.34 -11.02 -18.53
N GLY A 80 -1.14 -10.66 -18.11
CA GLY A 80 -0.66 -10.96 -16.79
C GLY A 80 -1.40 -10.15 -15.72
N ASP A 81 -0.93 -10.20 -14.51
CA ASP A 81 -1.59 -9.54 -13.37
C ASP A 81 -0.78 -8.33 -12.91
N LEU A 82 -1.47 -7.42 -12.22
CA LEU A 82 -0.84 -6.29 -11.56
C LEU A 82 -0.87 -6.53 -10.06
N TYR A 83 0.30 -6.46 -9.44
CA TYR A 83 0.44 -6.58 -7.99
C TYR A 83 0.76 -5.21 -7.41
N VAL A 84 -0.05 -4.77 -6.46
CA VAL A 84 0.13 -3.49 -5.80
C VAL A 84 0.46 -3.75 -4.34
N GLN A 85 1.64 -3.33 -3.92
CA GLN A 85 2.02 -3.41 -2.52
C GLN A 85 1.76 -2.05 -1.87
N VAL A 86 0.94 -2.02 -0.84
CA VAL A 86 0.70 -0.78 -0.10
C VAL A 86 1.70 -0.67 1.03
N ASN A 87 2.31 0.49 1.17
CA ASN A 87 3.23 0.78 2.26
C ASN A 87 2.68 1.98 3.02
N THR A 88 2.55 1.84 4.33
CA THR A 88 2.04 2.93 5.12
C THR A 88 3.14 3.95 5.39
N GLU A 89 2.81 5.21 5.19
CA GLU A 89 3.72 6.29 5.50
C GLU A 89 3.35 6.93 6.83
N VAL A 90 4.31 7.00 7.73
CA VAL A 90 4.12 7.73 8.99
C VAL A 90 4.30 9.21 8.69
N PRO A 91 3.35 10.07 9.09
CA PRO A 91 3.49 11.49 8.81
C PRO A 91 4.70 12.08 9.51
N VAL A 92 5.48 12.86 8.76
CA VAL A 92 6.74 13.40 9.26
C VAL A 92 6.64 14.86 9.68
N SER A 93 5.54 15.53 9.35
CA SER A 93 5.37 16.94 9.65
C SER A 93 3.92 17.20 10.07
N LEU A 94 3.67 17.14 11.36
CA LEU A 94 2.33 17.32 11.91
C LEU A 94 2.08 18.79 12.27
N ASN A 95 0.90 19.29 11.89
CA ASN A 95 0.46 20.57 12.42
C ASN A 95 -0.09 20.39 13.84
N LYS A 96 -0.45 21.48 14.50
CA LYS A 96 -0.91 21.46 15.89
C LYS A 96 -2.14 20.58 16.09
N GLU A 97 -3.13 20.71 15.21
CA GLU A 97 -4.36 19.94 15.31
C GLU A 97 -4.10 18.43 15.11
N GLN A 98 -3.30 18.08 14.11
CA GLN A 98 -2.93 16.69 13.87
C GLN A 98 -2.21 16.07 15.05
N LYS A 99 -1.30 16.83 15.65
CA LYS A 99 -0.55 16.39 16.81
C LYS A 99 -1.48 16.12 17.99
N GLU A 100 -2.41 17.03 18.26
CA GLU A 100 -3.39 16.87 19.32
C GLU A 100 -4.26 15.63 19.12
N LEU A 101 -4.71 15.40 17.89
CA LEU A 101 -5.52 14.24 17.57
C LEU A 101 -4.75 12.93 17.76
N LEU A 102 -3.49 12.89 17.35
CA LEU A 102 -2.66 11.70 17.54
C LEU A 102 -2.32 11.47 19.00
N GLU A 103 -2.13 12.52 19.77
CA GLU A 103 -1.93 12.39 21.22
C GLU A 103 -3.14 11.77 21.89
N LYS A 104 -4.35 12.20 21.53
CA LYS A 104 -5.58 11.59 22.01
C LYS A 104 -5.69 10.13 21.60
N PHE A 105 -5.37 9.85 20.35
CA PHE A 105 -5.40 8.48 19.87
C PHE A 105 -4.44 7.60 20.67
N ARG A 106 -3.22 8.09 20.92
CA ARG A 106 -2.23 7.34 21.70
C ARG A 106 -2.73 7.04 23.13
N GLU A 107 -3.44 7.97 23.73
CA GLU A 107 -3.97 7.80 25.08
C GLU A 107 -5.01 6.67 25.17
N ILE A 108 -5.79 6.48 24.10
CA ILE A 108 -6.85 5.47 24.10
C ILE A 108 -6.47 4.17 23.41
N GLU A 109 -5.25 4.09 22.86
CA GLU A 109 -4.76 2.82 22.31
C GLU A 109 -4.68 1.77 23.41
N ASN A 110 -4.99 0.52 23.06
CA ASN A 110 -4.98 -0.57 24.01
C ASN A 110 -4.54 -1.86 23.32
N GLU A 111 -4.48 -2.94 24.09
CA GLU A 111 -4.03 -4.24 23.60
C GLU A 111 -4.91 -4.80 22.48
N LYS A 112 -6.18 -4.45 22.49
CA LYS A 112 -7.14 -4.93 21.50
C LYS A 112 -6.90 -4.26 20.14
N SER A 113 -6.56 -2.98 20.15
CA SER A 113 -6.25 -2.26 18.93
C SER A 113 -4.88 -2.65 18.35
N ASN A 114 -3.93 -3.04 19.20
CA ASN A 114 -2.56 -3.35 18.81
C ASN A 114 -2.13 -4.72 19.30
N PRO A 115 -2.68 -5.80 18.70
CA PRO A 115 -2.42 -7.16 19.21
C PRO A 115 -0.98 -7.63 19.07
N SER A 116 -0.27 -7.16 18.08
CA SER A 116 1.15 -7.56 17.88
C SER A 116 2.05 -6.97 18.94
N ILE A 117 1.76 -5.75 19.38
CA ILE A 117 2.48 -5.10 20.46
C ILE A 117 2.24 -5.87 21.76
N LYS A 118 1.01 -6.26 22.02
CA LYS A 118 0.66 -7.08 23.18
C LYS A 118 1.45 -8.39 23.21
N LYS A 119 1.45 -9.10 22.08
CA LYS A 119 2.15 -10.39 21.99
C LYS A 119 3.64 -10.24 22.22
N PHE A 120 4.25 -9.20 21.66
CA PHE A 120 5.66 -8.93 21.83
C PHE A 120 6.01 -8.74 23.32
N PHE A 121 5.26 -7.87 24.02
CA PHE A 121 5.57 -7.58 25.41
C PHE A 121 5.25 -8.74 26.35
N GLN A 122 4.30 -9.57 26.02
CA GLN A 122 4.06 -10.81 26.78
C GLN A 122 5.28 -11.75 26.69
N LYS A 123 5.84 -11.89 25.49
CA LYS A 123 7.06 -12.69 25.32
C LYS A 123 8.25 -12.08 26.03
N ALA A 124 8.41 -10.76 25.96
CA ALA A 124 9.50 -10.06 26.62
C ALA A 124 9.42 -10.22 28.13
N LYS A 125 8.24 -10.08 28.72
CA LYS A 125 8.03 -10.29 30.14
C LYS A 125 8.38 -11.70 30.58
N SER A 126 8.00 -12.69 29.79
CA SER A 126 8.35 -14.09 30.07
C SER A 126 9.85 -14.30 30.07
N PHE A 127 10.55 -13.68 29.13
CA PHE A 127 12.01 -13.74 29.05
C PHE A 127 12.69 -13.08 30.27
N TRP A 128 12.17 -11.93 30.71
CA TRP A 128 12.76 -11.19 31.84
C TRP A 128 12.52 -11.85 33.19
N ARG A 129 11.53 -12.72 33.31
CA ARG A 129 11.24 -13.43 34.55
C ARG A 129 12.20 -14.57 34.83
N ASN A 130 12.91 -15.01 33.84
CA ASN A 130 13.89 -16.06 33.98
C ASN A 130 15.25 -15.46 34.24
#